data_a048f392e0061e283f21e3bccd424e89
#
_entry.id   a048f392e0061e283f21e3bccd424e89
#
_cell.length_a   1.000
_cell.length_b   1.000
_cell.length_c   1.000
_cell.angle_alpha   90.00
_cell.angle_beta   90.00
_cell.angle_gamma   90.00
#
_symmetry.space_group_name_H-M   'P 1'
#
loop_
_entity.id
_entity.type
_entity.pdbx_description
1 polymer ?
#
loop_
_entity_poly.entity_id
_entity_poly.type
_entity_poly.pdbx_seq_one_letter_code
_entity_poly.pdbx_strand_id
1 'polypeptide(L)'
;MLSRFIKHLARAPQPAGAVAEDGAFLEDLTRTYARCAQQVLDDNFDHDRYGEEAGARLSGRTVAFATATLGSLMSEPGQLARAYGRFSDALSRRWFVDLVVYRLLGHRHVRLARNDARFRADCERARGMGEDGAALSGGYGPARRYRMAGTDGESVVLDGWWFNIAWPFLIGQYRLDRDQVRIAVEPGDRVIDAGACFGDTTLAFADAAGSGGRVHAFEIIPGNLAVARHNLSLNPRFASSVHFSAEALGERCGTLYVHGGGTGAMVSTAPSAEPVAVTTIDDYVRREALERIDFIKMDIEGSETAALRGATDTLRRFRPKLAISLYHRPVDLWQIPLWVDSLGLGYRLYLDHYTIHLEETVLYAVAH
;
A
#
# COMPACT_ATOMS: atom_id res chain seq x y z
N MET A 1 -14.85 -14.22 22.79
CA MET A 1 -13.85 -14.39 21.74
C MET A 1 -12.50 -13.81 22.16
N LEU A 2 -12.42 -12.52 22.51
CA LEU A 2 -11.19 -11.86 22.97
C LEU A 2 -10.51 -12.55 24.17
N SER A 3 -11.26 -13.00 25.17
CA SER A 3 -10.71 -13.73 26.34
C SER A 3 -10.00 -15.04 25.95
N ARG A 4 -10.46 -15.73 24.88
CA ARG A 4 -9.76 -16.92 24.35
C ARG A 4 -8.53 -16.51 23.55
N PHE A 5 -8.59 -15.43 22.78
CA PHE A 5 -7.47 -14.86 22.02
C PHE A 5 -6.34 -14.42 22.96
N ILE A 6 -6.66 -13.63 23.99
CA ILE A 6 -5.69 -13.20 25.02
C ILE A 6 -5.09 -14.41 25.75
N LYS A 7 -5.90 -15.43 26.12
CA LYS A 7 -5.39 -16.67 26.74
C LYS A 7 -4.51 -17.50 25.80
N HIS A 8 -4.74 -17.44 24.50
CA HIS A 8 -3.93 -18.14 23.49
C HIS A 8 -2.59 -17.43 23.29
N LEU A 9 -2.59 -16.11 23.23
CA LEU A 9 -1.36 -15.27 23.23
C LEU A 9 -0.47 -15.58 24.47
N ALA A 10 -1.08 -15.67 25.64
CA ALA A 10 -0.35 -15.95 26.89
C ALA A 10 0.18 -17.39 27.03
N ARG A 11 -0.25 -18.34 26.18
CA ARG A 11 0.11 -19.77 26.26
C ARG A 11 1.05 -20.25 25.15
N ALA A 12 1.35 -19.43 24.13
CA ALA A 12 2.27 -19.83 23.07
C ALA A 12 3.70 -20.02 23.64
N PRO A 13 4.41 -21.12 23.30
CA PRO A 13 5.79 -21.32 23.76
C PRO A 13 6.69 -20.21 23.19
N GLN A 14 7.38 -19.50 24.07
CA GLN A 14 8.13 -18.29 23.76
C GLN A 14 9.64 -18.52 23.80
N PRO A 15 10.43 -18.06 22.81
CA PRO A 15 11.88 -17.97 22.95
C PRO A 15 12.25 -16.90 23.99
N ALA A 16 13.32 -17.13 24.72
CA ALA A 16 13.81 -16.20 25.73
C ALA A 16 14.13 -14.84 25.07
N GLY A 17 13.45 -13.78 25.48
CA GLY A 17 13.53 -12.40 24.92
C GLY A 17 12.22 -11.85 24.37
N ALA A 18 11.24 -12.70 23.97
CA ALA A 18 9.95 -12.29 23.43
C ALA A 18 8.94 -11.81 24.50
N VAL A 19 9.19 -12.10 25.77
CA VAL A 19 8.22 -11.88 26.86
C VAL A 19 7.89 -10.40 27.10
N ALA A 20 8.83 -9.49 26.87
CA ALA A 20 8.61 -8.05 27.09
C ALA A 20 7.83 -7.40 25.91
N GLU A 21 8.10 -7.79 24.67
CA GLU A 21 7.42 -7.28 23.47
C GLU A 21 5.96 -7.74 23.44
N ASP A 22 5.71 -9.00 23.81
CA ASP A 22 4.36 -9.57 23.90
C ASP A 22 3.51 -8.89 24.98
N GLY A 23 4.13 -8.54 26.11
CA GLY A 23 3.44 -7.83 27.19
C GLY A 23 2.97 -6.45 26.78
N ALA A 24 3.84 -5.65 26.11
CA ALA A 24 3.51 -4.31 25.64
C ALA A 24 2.42 -4.33 24.55
N PHE A 25 2.53 -5.24 23.59
CA PHE A 25 1.50 -5.40 22.55
C PHE A 25 0.13 -5.76 23.13
N LEU A 26 0.10 -6.74 24.06
CA LEU A 26 -1.13 -7.17 24.69
C LEU A 26 -1.80 -6.07 25.52
N GLU A 27 -0.99 -5.28 26.23
CA GLU A 27 -1.49 -4.15 27.01
C GLU A 27 -2.13 -3.09 26.10
N ASP A 28 -1.43 -2.68 25.03
CA ASP A 28 -1.93 -1.69 24.08
C ASP A 28 -3.16 -2.19 23.32
N LEU A 29 -3.16 -3.46 22.89
CA LEU A 29 -4.29 -4.10 22.23
C LEU A 29 -5.51 -4.16 23.14
N THR A 30 -5.34 -4.59 24.39
CA THR A 30 -6.45 -4.72 25.36
C THR A 30 -7.03 -3.35 25.70
N ARG A 31 -6.18 -2.36 25.96
CA ARG A 31 -6.59 -0.98 26.25
C ARG A 31 -7.38 -0.38 25.09
N THR A 32 -6.86 -0.51 23.86
CA THR A 32 -7.50 0.03 22.67
C THR A 32 -8.82 -0.68 22.38
N TYR A 33 -8.86 -2.01 22.47
CA TYR A 33 -10.06 -2.78 22.29
C TYR A 33 -11.15 -2.39 23.30
N ALA A 34 -10.81 -2.32 24.61
CA ALA A 34 -11.77 -1.99 25.66
C ALA A 34 -12.37 -0.59 25.47
N ARG A 35 -11.55 0.38 25.04
CA ARG A 35 -12.00 1.74 24.71
C ARG A 35 -12.96 1.73 23.52
N CYS A 36 -12.57 1.07 22.42
CA CYS A 36 -13.35 1.07 21.18
C CYS A 36 -14.65 0.28 21.27
N ALA A 37 -14.66 -0.84 22.00
CA ALA A 37 -15.84 -1.68 22.16
C ALA A 37 -17.01 -1.00 22.91
N GLN A 38 -16.74 0.09 23.64
CA GLN A 38 -17.75 0.86 24.39
C GLN A 38 -18.42 1.97 23.56
N GLN A 39 -17.90 2.29 22.37
CA GLN A 39 -18.41 3.35 21.52
C GLN A 39 -19.18 2.78 20.33
N VAL A 40 -20.14 3.55 19.83
CA VAL A 40 -20.81 3.32 18.56
C VAL A 40 -20.65 4.60 17.73
N LEU A 41 -20.20 4.46 16.51
CA LEU A 41 -19.91 5.56 15.57
C LEU A 41 -20.84 5.43 14.36
N ASP A 42 -21.76 6.36 14.22
CA ASP A 42 -22.73 6.37 13.11
C ASP A 42 -22.22 7.16 11.89
N ASP A 43 -21.17 7.99 12.06
CA ASP A 43 -20.59 8.86 11.04
C ASP A 43 -19.20 8.41 10.56
N ASN A 44 -18.86 7.14 10.73
CA ASN A 44 -17.53 6.58 10.48
C ASN A 44 -17.52 5.62 9.28
N PHE A 45 -18.19 6.00 8.18
CA PHE A 45 -18.23 5.25 6.94
C PHE A 45 -17.98 6.17 5.73
N ASP A 46 -17.23 5.67 4.75
CA ASP A 46 -16.93 6.40 3.51
C ASP A 46 -17.99 6.07 2.43
N HIS A 47 -19.10 6.81 2.50
CA HIS A 47 -20.19 6.67 1.53
C HIS A 47 -19.77 7.06 0.11
N ASP A 48 -18.80 7.95 -0.04
CA ASP A 48 -18.33 8.42 -1.33
C ASP A 48 -17.51 7.36 -2.08
N ARG A 49 -16.76 6.54 -1.33
CA ARG A 49 -15.94 5.46 -1.90
C ARG A 49 -16.74 4.16 -2.08
N TYR A 50 -17.62 3.85 -1.14
CA TYR A 50 -18.30 2.55 -1.09
C TYR A 50 -19.78 2.61 -1.37
N GLY A 51 -20.35 3.79 -1.63
CA GLY A 51 -21.78 4.01 -1.79
C GLY A 51 -22.53 3.97 -0.45
N GLU A 52 -23.82 3.68 -0.48
CA GLU A 52 -24.59 3.52 0.74
C GLU A 52 -24.02 2.32 1.53
N GLU A 53 -23.92 2.47 2.85
CA GLU A 53 -23.59 1.37 3.74
C GLU A 53 -24.54 0.22 3.42
N ALA A 54 -24.02 -0.87 2.86
CA ALA A 54 -24.84 -2.01 2.47
C ALA A 54 -25.45 -2.58 3.76
N GLY A 55 -26.58 -2.03 4.16
CA GLY A 55 -27.27 -2.35 5.38
C GLY A 55 -27.47 -3.85 5.48
N ALA A 56 -26.95 -4.45 6.52
CA ALA A 56 -27.27 -5.79 7.05
C ALA A 56 -27.08 -7.00 6.10
N ARG A 57 -26.75 -6.85 4.82
CA ARG A 57 -26.43 -7.99 3.96
C ARG A 57 -24.91 -8.11 3.81
N LEU A 58 -24.29 -8.83 4.74
CA LEU A 58 -22.94 -9.32 4.55
C LEU A 58 -22.89 -10.11 3.24
N SER A 59 -22.19 -9.57 2.24
CA SER A 59 -21.92 -10.35 1.02
C SER A 59 -21.08 -11.57 1.39
N GLY A 60 -21.22 -12.67 0.64
CA GLY A 60 -20.38 -13.85 0.86
C GLY A 60 -18.89 -13.52 0.85
N ARG A 61 -18.48 -12.51 0.06
CA ARG A 61 -17.10 -12.00 -0.02
C ARG A 61 -16.67 -11.30 1.28
N THR A 62 -17.55 -10.50 1.89
CA THR A 62 -17.29 -9.84 3.19
C THR A 62 -17.16 -10.86 4.31
N VAL A 63 -18.02 -11.88 4.33
CA VAL A 63 -17.95 -12.97 5.32
C VAL A 63 -16.67 -13.77 5.14
N ALA A 64 -16.29 -14.12 3.91
CA ALA A 64 -15.05 -14.84 3.63
C ALA A 64 -13.80 -14.06 4.07
N PHE A 65 -13.74 -12.75 3.80
CA PHE A 65 -12.65 -11.89 4.24
C PHE A 65 -12.58 -11.79 5.77
N ALA A 66 -13.71 -11.55 6.44
CA ALA A 66 -13.78 -11.50 7.89
C ALA A 66 -13.37 -12.85 8.54
N THR A 67 -13.80 -13.97 7.96
CA THR A 67 -13.42 -15.30 8.41
C THR A 67 -11.92 -15.54 8.26
N ALA A 68 -11.35 -15.20 7.12
CA ALA A 68 -9.91 -15.30 6.86
C ALA A 68 -9.11 -14.41 7.83
N THR A 69 -9.56 -13.17 8.04
CA THR A 69 -8.94 -12.22 8.98
C THR A 69 -8.93 -12.76 10.41
N LEU A 70 -10.09 -13.19 10.92
CA LEU A 70 -10.19 -13.74 12.27
C LEU A 70 -9.39 -15.06 12.41
N GLY A 71 -9.46 -15.92 11.41
CA GLY A 71 -8.68 -17.16 11.36
C GLY A 71 -7.17 -16.88 11.45
N SER A 72 -6.69 -15.95 10.64
CA SER A 72 -5.27 -15.56 10.61
C SER A 72 -4.81 -14.91 11.92
N LEU A 73 -5.58 -13.96 12.46
CA LEU A 73 -5.28 -13.32 13.75
C LEU A 73 -5.22 -14.32 14.89
N MET A 74 -6.06 -15.36 14.85
CA MET A 74 -6.10 -16.41 15.88
C MET A 74 -5.04 -17.49 15.73
N SER A 75 -4.59 -17.77 14.51
CA SER A 75 -3.60 -18.82 14.25
C SER A 75 -2.16 -18.40 14.53
N GLU A 76 -1.85 -17.10 14.39
CA GLU A 76 -0.49 -16.58 14.48
C GLU A 76 -0.32 -15.39 15.45
N PRO A 77 -0.88 -15.47 16.67
CA PRO A 77 -0.90 -14.31 17.58
C PRO A 77 0.51 -13.85 18.01
N GLY A 78 1.46 -14.76 18.16
CA GLY A 78 2.85 -14.41 18.48
C GLY A 78 3.57 -13.68 17.35
N GLN A 79 3.13 -13.80 16.11
CA GLN A 79 3.69 -13.03 14.99
C GLN A 79 3.24 -11.57 15.03
N LEU A 80 1.99 -11.30 15.45
CA LEU A 80 1.50 -9.94 15.64
C LEU A 80 2.33 -9.17 16.68
N ALA A 81 2.61 -9.80 17.83
CA ALA A 81 3.42 -9.18 18.86
C ALA A 81 4.86 -8.93 18.40
N ARG A 82 5.46 -9.88 17.68
CA ARG A 82 6.79 -9.69 17.07
C ARG A 82 6.80 -8.56 16.05
N ALA A 83 5.81 -8.48 15.15
CA ALA A 83 5.71 -7.40 14.18
C ALA A 83 5.55 -6.03 14.87
N TYR A 84 4.71 -5.94 15.91
CA TYR A 84 4.57 -4.75 16.75
C TYR A 84 5.92 -4.29 17.32
N GLY A 85 6.72 -5.22 17.85
CA GLY A 85 8.04 -4.93 18.41
C GLY A 85 9.07 -4.45 17.38
N ARG A 86 8.87 -4.72 16.08
CA ARG A 86 9.79 -4.31 15.01
C ARG A 86 9.57 -2.87 14.53
N PHE A 87 8.43 -2.26 14.82
CA PHE A 87 8.21 -0.87 14.43
C PHE A 87 9.06 0.09 15.26
N SER A 88 9.73 1.01 14.57
CA SER A 88 10.78 1.87 15.13
C SER A 88 10.23 3.04 15.96
N ASP A 89 8.96 3.43 15.78
CA ASP A 89 8.35 4.52 16.52
C ASP A 89 7.01 4.15 17.20
N ALA A 90 6.62 4.95 18.16
CA ALA A 90 5.38 4.75 18.92
C ALA A 90 4.13 4.96 18.05
N LEU A 91 4.19 5.83 17.03
CA LEU A 91 3.07 6.12 16.16
C LEU A 91 2.77 4.92 15.24
N SER A 92 3.79 4.28 14.69
CA SER A 92 3.65 3.04 13.91
C SER A 92 3.05 1.90 14.75
N ARG A 93 3.50 1.75 16.00
CA ARG A 93 2.93 0.77 16.94
C ARG A 93 1.47 1.06 17.24
N ARG A 94 1.12 2.32 17.42
CA ARG A 94 -0.28 2.74 17.62
C ARG A 94 -1.13 2.41 16.39
N TRP A 95 -0.69 2.79 15.19
CA TRP A 95 -1.38 2.45 13.94
C TRP A 95 -1.60 0.94 13.80
N PHE A 96 -0.57 0.15 14.10
CA PHE A 96 -0.67 -1.31 14.04
C PHE A 96 -1.77 -1.85 14.96
N VAL A 97 -1.82 -1.39 16.21
CA VAL A 97 -2.86 -1.80 17.19
C VAL A 97 -4.25 -1.33 16.74
N ASP A 98 -4.38 -0.07 16.30
CA ASP A 98 -5.66 0.49 15.85
C ASP A 98 -6.21 -0.31 14.63
N LEU A 99 -5.34 -0.71 13.69
CA LEU A 99 -5.72 -1.54 12.54
C LEU A 99 -6.09 -2.98 12.93
N VAL A 100 -5.42 -3.57 13.91
CA VAL A 100 -5.81 -4.89 14.46
C VAL A 100 -7.17 -4.80 15.13
N VAL A 101 -7.40 -3.78 15.96
CA VAL A 101 -8.70 -3.58 16.65
C VAL A 101 -9.80 -3.24 15.63
N TYR A 102 -9.50 -2.48 14.58
CA TYR A 102 -10.45 -2.22 13.50
C TYR A 102 -10.89 -3.51 12.79
N ARG A 103 -9.96 -4.44 12.55
CA ARG A 103 -10.28 -5.76 11.97
C ARG A 103 -11.15 -6.62 12.88
N LEU A 104 -11.09 -6.40 14.20
CA LEU A 104 -11.90 -7.13 15.20
C LEU A 104 -13.29 -6.52 15.39
N LEU A 105 -13.42 -5.19 15.37
CA LEU A 105 -14.63 -4.48 15.77
C LEU A 105 -15.34 -3.76 14.61
N GLY A 106 -14.62 -3.45 13.53
CA GLY A 106 -15.13 -2.72 12.36
C GLY A 106 -15.29 -1.21 12.56
N HIS A 107 -15.75 -0.56 11.51
CA HIS A 107 -15.88 0.91 11.44
C HIS A 107 -16.88 1.48 12.46
N ARG A 108 -17.89 0.72 12.89
CA ARG A 108 -18.86 1.19 13.89
C ARG A 108 -18.27 1.37 15.28
N HIS A 109 -17.13 0.80 15.55
CA HIS A 109 -16.49 0.87 16.87
C HIS A 109 -15.12 1.52 16.84
N VAL A 110 -14.46 1.57 15.68
CA VAL A 110 -13.09 2.08 15.57
C VAL A 110 -13.02 3.19 14.55
N ARG A 111 -12.67 4.38 15.01
CA ARG A 111 -12.29 5.50 14.13
C ARG A 111 -10.77 5.52 14.00
N LEU A 112 -10.27 5.26 12.79
CA LEU A 112 -8.85 5.40 12.50
C LEU A 112 -8.45 6.88 12.50
N ALA A 113 -7.21 7.17 12.90
CA ALA A 113 -6.77 8.55 13.11
C ALA A 113 -6.80 9.41 11.82
N ARG A 114 -6.74 8.77 10.64
CA ARG A 114 -6.87 9.46 9.35
C ARG A 114 -8.30 9.96 9.07
N ASN A 115 -9.33 9.45 9.76
CA ASN A 115 -10.67 9.99 9.65
C ASN A 115 -10.79 11.32 10.39
N ASP A 116 -10.15 12.34 9.88
CA ASP A 116 -10.08 13.69 10.41
C ASP A 116 -10.55 14.74 9.39
N ALA A 117 -10.62 16.00 9.83
CA ALA A 117 -11.05 17.10 8.99
C ALA A 117 -10.08 17.39 7.84
N ARG A 118 -8.77 17.14 8.03
CA ARG A 118 -7.75 17.36 7.00
C ARG A 118 -7.92 16.37 5.85
N PHE A 119 -8.07 15.08 6.15
CA PHE A 119 -8.30 14.06 5.14
C PHE A 119 -9.52 14.39 4.27
N ARG A 120 -10.64 14.76 4.94
CA ARG A 120 -11.87 15.13 4.22
C ARG A 120 -11.67 16.38 3.36
N ALA A 121 -10.98 17.39 3.87
CA ALA A 121 -10.66 18.60 3.11
C ALA A 121 -9.77 18.32 1.88
N ASP A 122 -8.78 17.42 2.01
CA ASP A 122 -7.93 17.01 0.89
C ASP A 122 -8.73 16.23 -0.17
N CYS A 123 -9.66 15.35 0.23
CA CYS A 123 -10.56 14.67 -0.70
C CYS A 123 -11.49 15.65 -1.43
N GLU A 124 -12.11 16.59 -0.71
CA GLU A 124 -12.96 17.64 -1.30
C GLU A 124 -12.15 18.55 -2.25
N ARG A 125 -10.95 18.93 -1.84
CA ARG A 125 -10.05 19.70 -2.69
C ARG A 125 -9.74 18.96 -4.00
N ALA A 126 -9.43 17.65 -3.93
CA ALA A 126 -9.18 16.85 -5.11
C ALA A 126 -10.40 16.83 -6.06
N ARG A 127 -11.62 16.68 -5.52
CA ARG A 127 -12.86 16.73 -6.33
C ARG A 127 -13.03 18.09 -7.02
N GLY A 128 -12.74 19.18 -6.32
CA GLY A 128 -12.86 20.54 -6.84
C GLY A 128 -11.79 20.95 -7.86
N MET A 129 -10.66 20.23 -7.94
CA MET A 129 -9.55 20.57 -8.85
C MET A 129 -9.78 20.13 -10.29
N GLY A 130 -10.72 19.20 -10.53
CA GLY A 130 -10.91 18.59 -11.85
C GLY A 130 -11.50 19.58 -12.85
N GLU A 131 -10.88 19.70 -14.02
CA GLU A 131 -11.32 20.49 -15.18
C GLU A 131 -12.00 19.56 -16.22
N ASP A 132 -12.85 20.11 -17.07
CA ASP A 132 -13.38 19.40 -18.24
C ASP A 132 -12.28 19.21 -19.30
N GLY A 133 -12.45 18.21 -20.18
CA GLY A 133 -11.54 17.99 -21.31
C GLY A 133 -10.66 16.76 -21.18
N ALA A 134 -10.86 15.91 -20.15
CA ALA A 134 -10.23 14.59 -20.14
C ALA A 134 -10.78 13.71 -21.29
N ALA A 135 -9.88 13.01 -21.98
CA ALA A 135 -10.23 12.15 -23.11
C ALA A 135 -10.54 10.69 -22.69
N LEU A 136 -10.69 10.42 -21.39
CA LEU A 136 -10.85 9.08 -20.86
C LEU A 136 -12.30 8.77 -20.52
N SER A 137 -12.69 7.53 -20.76
CA SER A 137 -13.94 6.95 -20.26
C SER A 137 -13.62 5.69 -19.46
N GLY A 138 -14.22 5.51 -18.29
CA GLY A 138 -13.96 4.35 -17.44
C GLY A 138 -15.08 4.07 -16.46
N GLY A 139 -14.97 2.95 -15.74
CA GLY A 139 -15.98 2.47 -14.80
C GLY A 139 -16.17 3.31 -13.53
N TYR A 140 -15.39 4.38 -13.34
CA TYR A 140 -15.45 5.27 -12.16
C TYR A 140 -16.15 6.61 -12.43
N GLY A 141 -16.97 6.66 -13.50
CA GLY A 141 -17.64 7.89 -13.96
C GLY A 141 -16.75 8.72 -14.90
N PRO A 142 -17.17 9.97 -15.22
CA PRO A 142 -16.42 10.85 -16.12
C PRO A 142 -15.03 11.17 -15.54
N ALA A 143 -13.99 10.94 -16.33
CA ALA A 143 -12.67 11.41 -15.99
C ALA A 143 -12.57 12.93 -16.12
N ARG A 144 -11.72 13.54 -15.35
CA ARG A 144 -11.41 14.98 -15.35
C ARG A 144 -9.93 15.19 -15.59
N ARG A 145 -9.58 16.38 -16.06
CA ARG A 145 -8.18 16.81 -16.15
C ARG A 145 -7.76 17.52 -14.89
N TYR A 146 -6.62 17.13 -14.35
CA TYR A 146 -6.05 17.71 -13.13
C TYR A 146 -4.68 18.30 -13.44
N ARG A 147 -4.38 19.41 -12.76
CA ARG A 147 -3.07 20.07 -12.82
C ARG A 147 -2.57 20.28 -11.40
N MET A 148 -1.46 19.61 -11.07
CA MET A 148 -0.79 19.76 -9.78
C MET A 148 0.50 20.55 -9.95
N ALA A 149 0.85 21.35 -8.94
CA ALA A 149 2.14 22.02 -8.93
C ALA A 149 3.26 20.98 -8.81
N GLY A 150 4.16 20.95 -9.76
CA GLY A 150 5.36 20.11 -9.73
C GLY A 150 6.49 20.74 -8.91
N THR A 151 7.51 19.94 -8.63
CA THR A 151 8.67 20.32 -7.81
C THR A 151 9.60 21.33 -8.51
N ASP A 152 9.60 21.35 -9.84
CA ASP A 152 10.37 22.26 -10.69
C ASP A 152 9.61 23.55 -11.06
N GLY A 153 8.37 23.71 -10.55
CA GLY A 153 7.49 24.85 -10.86
C GLY A 153 6.61 24.63 -12.10
N GLU A 154 6.82 23.57 -12.89
CA GLU A 154 5.91 23.17 -13.96
C GLU A 154 4.78 22.29 -13.43
N SER A 155 3.62 22.32 -14.08
CA SER A 155 2.50 21.48 -13.66
C SER A 155 2.68 20.02 -14.07
N VAL A 156 2.32 19.10 -13.18
CA VAL A 156 2.03 17.70 -13.52
C VAL A 156 0.58 17.61 -13.96
N VAL A 157 0.33 17.10 -15.16
CA VAL A 157 -1.01 17.00 -15.75
C VAL A 157 -1.46 15.56 -15.79
N LEU A 158 -2.69 15.28 -15.33
CA LEU A 158 -3.25 13.94 -15.31
C LEU A 158 -4.72 13.96 -15.70
N ASP A 159 -5.11 13.07 -16.60
CA ASP A 159 -6.52 12.74 -16.86
C ASP A 159 -6.89 11.51 -16.00
N GLY A 160 -7.94 11.63 -15.20
CA GLY A 160 -8.33 10.56 -14.27
C GLY A 160 -9.48 10.97 -13.36
N TRP A 161 -9.44 10.45 -12.14
CA TRP A 161 -10.48 10.66 -11.13
C TRP A 161 -9.87 11.33 -9.89
N TRP A 162 -10.71 11.92 -9.06
CA TRP A 162 -10.29 12.68 -7.90
C TRP A 162 -9.35 11.89 -6.95
N PHE A 163 -9.54 10.58 -6.83
CA PHE A 163 -8.72 9.74 -5.98
C PHE A 163 -7.27 9.58 -6.50
N ASN A 164 -7.04 9.64 -7.82
CA ASN A 164 -5.69 9.66 -8.40
C ASN A 164 -4.90 10.91 -8.01
N ILE A 165 -5.58 11.94 -7.52
CA ILE A 165 -4.98 13.18 -7.05
C ILE A 165 -4.89 13.23 -5.54
N ALA A 166 -5.94 12.76 -4.86
CA ALA A 166 -6.02 12.83 -3.40
C ALA A 166 -4.85 12.10 -2.76
N TRP A 167 -4.64 10.83 -3.09
CA TRP A 167 -3.66 10.00 -2.39
C TRP A 167 -2.21 10.37 -2.71
N PRO A 168 -1.72 10.36 -3.97
CA PRO A 168 -0.31 10.61 -4.23
C PRO A 168 0.10 12.08 -4.07
N PHE A 169 -0.78 13.05 -4.37
CA PHE A 169 -0.40 14.46 -4.42
C PHE A 169 -0.81 15.26 -3.19
N LEU A 170 -2.02 15.07 -2.64
CA LEU A 170 -2.54 15.88 -1.54
C LEU A 170 -2.29 15.23 -0.17
N ILE A 171 -2.65 13.97 -0.03
CA ILE A 171 -2.50 13.20 1.22
C ILE A 171 -1.05 12.74 1.40
N GLY A 172 -0.33 12.49 0.29
CA GLY A 172 1.07 12.12 0.29
C GLY A 172 1.32 10.65 0.61
N GLN A 173 0.47 9.74 0.10
CA GLN A 173 0.71 8.32 0.16
C GLN A 173 2.06 7.96 -0.49
N TYR A 174 2.72 6.95 0.02
CA TYR A 174 4.09 6.53 -0.34
C TYR A 174 5.17 7.55 0.01
N ARG A 175 4.85 8.50 0.89
CA ARG A 175 5.80 9.42 1.51
C ARG A 175 5.57 9.44 3.02
N LEU A 176 6.55 9.01 3.79
CA LEU A 176 6.58 9.16 5.23
C LEU A 176 7.42 10.39 5.58
N ASP A 177 6.84 11.31 6.34
CA ASP A 177 7.52 12.49 6.85
C ASP A 177 7.13 12.66 8.33
N ARG A 178 8.02 12.25 9.23
CA ARG A 178 7.80 12.27 10.69
C ARG A 178 9.08 12.62 11.41
N ASP A 179 9.02 13.63 12.27
CA ASP A 179 10.13 14.05 13.15
C ASP A 179 11.48 14.10 12.41
N GLN A 180 12.33 13.09 12.65
CA GLN A 180 13.66 12.98 12.06
C GLN A 180 13.76 11.94 10.94
N VAL A 181 12.61 11.40 10.51
CA VAL A 181 12.56 10.32 9.49
C VAL A 181 11.77 10.77 8.28
N ARG A 182 12.46 10.78 7.14
CA ARG A 182 11.83 10.97 5.84
C ARG A 182 12.11 9.77 4.95
N ILE A 183 11.06 9.12 4.47
CA ILE A 183 11.13 8.02 3.51
C ILE A 183 10.26 8.41 2.34
N ALA A 184 10.90 8.87 1.26
CA ALA A 184 10.25 9.39 0.06
C ALA A 184 11.19 9.23 -1.11
N VAL A 185 10.68 9.38 -2.32
CA VAL A 185 11.51 9.57 -3.51
C VAL A 185 12.21 10.92 -3.42
N GLU A 186 13.49 10.94 -3.75
CA GLU A 186 14.35 12.10 -3.70
C GLU A 186 14.94 12.41 -5.08
N PRO A 187 15.40 13.66 -5.32
CA PRO A 187 16.00 14.03 -6.61
C PRO A 187 17.14 13.09 -7.01
N GLY A 188 17.05 12.54 -8.21
CA GLY A 188 18.01 11.59 -8.75
C GLY A 188 17.73 10.13 -8.45
N ASP A 189 16.71 9.78 -7.64
CA ASP A 189 16.40 8.39 -7.29
C ASP A 189 16.00 7.55 -8.52
N ARG A 190 16.37 6.26 -8.45
CA ARG A 190 15.88 5.21 -9.34
C ARG A 190 14.79 4.43 -8.62
N VAL A 191 13.60 4.51 -9.15
CA VAL A 191 12.36 4.05 -8.50
C VAL A 191 11.81 2.83 -9.22
N ILE A 192 11.37 1.83 -8.46
CA ILE A 192 10.45 0.79 -8.94
C ILE A 192 9.06 1.12 -8.41
N ASP A 193 8.12 1.37 -9.33
CA ASP A 193 6.70 1.58 -9.06
C ASP A 193 5.92 0.33 -9.48
N ALA A 194 5.74 -0.61 -8.57
CA ALA A 194 4.99 -1.83 -8.80
C ALA A 194 3.49 -1.58 -8.53
N GLY A 195 2.66 -1.76 -9.58
CA GLY A 195 1.25 -1.41 -9.58
C GLY A 195 1.03 0.07 -9.91
N ALA A 196 1.45 0.47 -11.12
CA ALA A 196 1.38 1.86 -11.58
C ALA A 196 -0.05 2.33 -11.88
N CYS A 197 -1.00 1.40 -12.02
CA CYS A 197 -2.40 1.67 -12.31
C CYS A 197 -2.57 2.69 -13.46
N PHE A 198 -3.08 3.87 -13.18
CA PHE A 198 -3.30 4.95 -14.17
C PHE A 198 -2.09 5.89 -14.34
N GLY A 199 -0.95 5.56 -13.70
CA GLY A 199 0.29 6.32 -13.78
C GLY A 199 0.36 7.53 -12.84
N ASP A 200 -0.57 7.68 -11.93
CA ASP A 200 -0.62 8.77 -10.96
C ASP A 200 0.55 8.75 -9.98
N THR A 201 0.84 7.59 -9.36
CA THR A 201 2.04 7.40 -8.52
C THR A 201 3.32 7.53 -9.34
N THR A 202 3.35 6.96 -10.55
CA THR A 202 4.48 7.06 -11.47
C THR A 202 4.86 8.51 -11.78
N LEU A 203 3.86 9.35 -12.09
CA LEU A 203 4.09 10.77 -12.37
C LEU A 203 4.52 11.55 -11.12
N ALA A 204 3.93 11.24 -9.97
CA ALA A 204 4.36 11.84 -8.69
C ALA A 204 5.82 11.48 -8.36
N PHE A 205 6.24 10.25 -8.61
CA PHE A 205 7.62 9.83 -8.42
C PHE A 205 8.57 10.42 -9.47
N ALA A 206 8.14 10.53 -10.72
CA ALA A 206 8.95 11.17 -11.78
C ALA A 206 9.21 12.65 -11.47
N ASP A 207 8.18 13.35 -10.96
CA ASP A 207 8.30 14.73 -10.52
C ASP A 207 9.25 14.87 -9.32
N ALA A 208 9.10 14.01 -8.30
CA ALA A 208 9.98 14.03 -7.13
C ALA A 208 11.43 13.66 -7.45
N ALA A 209 11.65 12.69 -8.35
CA ALA A 209 12.97 12.24 -8.76
C ALA A 209 13.67 13.24 -9.70
N GLY A 210 12.91 14.09 -10.38
CA GLY A 210 13.42 15.12 -11.27
C GLY A 210 14.19 14.58 -12.48
N SER A 211 14.89 15.46 -13.21
CA SER A 211 15.57 15.14 -14.47
C SER A 211 16.70 14.10 -14.34
N GLY A 212 17.30 13.96 -13.15
CA GLY A 212 18.34 12.97 -12.86
C GLY A 212 17.81 11.59 -12.50
N GLY A 213 16.51 11.47 -12.18
CA GLY A 213 15.88 10.25 -11.72
C GLY A 213 15.37 9.35 -12.85
N ARG A 214 14.90 8.17 -12.47
CA ARG A 214 14.26 7.20 -13.37
C ARG A 214 13.15 6.47 -12.61
N VAL A 215 12.02 6.20 -13.28
CA VAL A 215 10.92 5.40 -12.74
C VAL A 215 10.66 4.21 -13.66
N HIS A 216 10.80 3.01 -13.10
CA HIS A 216 10.47 1.75 -13.74
C HIS A 216 9.11 1.30 -13.20
N ALA A 217 8.06 1.48 -13.99
CA ALA A 217 6.67 1.30 -13.59
C ALA A 217 6.09 0.01 -14.17
N PHE A 218 5.43 -0.78 -13.33
CA PHE A 218 4.83 -2.07 -13.70
C PHE A 218 3.32 -2.01 -13.59
N GLU A 219 2.63 -2.32 -14.68
CA GLU A 219 1.16 -2.38 -14.74
C GLU A 219 0.76 -3.46 -15.76
N ILE A 220 -0.01 -4.44 -15.29
CA ILE A 220 -0.35 -5.63 -16.08
C ILE A 220 -1.70 -5.55 -16.79
N ILE A 221 -2.55 -4.60 -16.37
CA ILE A 221 -3.88 -4.42 -16.97
C ILE A 221 -3.73 -3.52 -18.20
N PRO A 222 -4.03 -4.03 -19.42
CA PRO A 222 -3.80 -3.26 -20.66
C PRO A 222 -4.55 -1.92 -20.66
N GLY A 223 -5.78 -1.89 -20.12
CA GLY A 223 -6.58 -0.67 -20.01
C GLY A 223 -5.93 0.39 -19.09
N ASN A 224 -5.44 -0.04 -17.92
CA ASN A 224 -4.75 0.85 -16.99
C ASN A 224 -3.45 1.37 -17.61
N LEU A 225 -2.67 0.48 -18.21
CA LEU A 225 -1.43 0.84 -18.88
C LEU A 225 -1.64 1.83 -20.05
N ALA A 226 -2.74 1.70 -20.79
CA ALA A 226 -3.09 2.65 -21.84
C ALA A 226 -3.36 4.05 -21.24
N VAL A 227 -4.08 4.12 -20.11
CA VAL A 227 -4.31 5.37 -19.38
C VAL A 227 -3.00 5.95 -18.84
N ALA A 228 -2.15 5.11 -18.24
CA ALA A 228 -0.86 5.55 -17.72
C ALA A 228 0.05 6.14 -18.81
N ARG A 229 0.11 5.51 -19.99
CA ARG A 229 0.84 6.02 -21.16
C ARG A 229 0.23 7.32 -21.70
N HIS A 230 -1.09 7.42 -21.73
CA HIS A 230 -1.76 8.68 -22.07
C HIS A 230 -1.34 9.79 -21.09
N ASN A 231 -1.39 9.53 -19.79
CA ASN A 231 -1.00 10.48 -18.74
C ASN A 231 0.48 10.88 -18.86
N LEU A 232 1.38 9.95 -19.19
CA LEU A 232 2.77 10.29 -19.50
C LEU A 232 2.87 11.23 -20.72
N SER A 233 2.07 11.02 -21.77
CA SER A 233 2.08 11.87 -22.98
C SER A 233 1.66 13.31 -22.70
N LEU A 234 0.87 13.56 -21.64
CA LEU A 234 0.54 14.91 -21.18
C LEU A 234 1.71 15.61 -20.45
N ASN A 235 2.78 14.85 -20.13
CA ASN A 235 3.95 15.32 -19.39
C ASN A 235 5.26 14.98 -20.14
N PRO A 236 5.51 15.56 -21.31
CA PRO A 236 6.62 15.16 -22.18
C PRO A 236 8.01 15.28 -21.53
N ARG A 237 8.15 16.13 -20.49
CA ARG A 237 9.38 16.26 -19.69
C ARG A 237 9.79 14.96 -18.97
N PHE A 238 8.84 14.06 -18.71
CA PHE A 238 9.10 12.77 -18.07
C PHE A 238 9.29 11.61 -19.06
N ALA A 239 9.10 11.84 -20.37
CA ALA A 239 9.12 10.77 -21.39
C ALA A 239 10.43 9.97 -21.41
N SER A 240 11.56 10.58 -21.11
CA SER A 240 12.88 9.91 -21.05
C SER A 240 13.21 9.30 -19.69
N SER A 241 12.45 9.63 -18.64
CA SER A 241 12.70 9.16 -17.26
C SER A 241 11.74 8.08 -16.78
N VAL A 242 10.61 7.86 -17.48
CA VAL A 242 9.61 6.86 -17.13
C VAL A 242 9.62 5.70 -18.12
N HIS A 243 9.71 4.48 -17.60
CA HIS A 243 9.64 3.25 -18.37
C HIS A 243 8.49 2.36 -17.85
N PHE A 244 7.53 2.01 -18.71
CA PHE A 244 6.44 1.11 -18.39
C PHE A 244 6.71 -0.32 -18.87
N SER A 245 6.59 -1.29 -17.95
CA SER A 245 6.58 -2.73 -18.22
C SER A 245 5.18 -3.31 -18.02
N ALA A 246 4.76 -4.18 -18.92
CA ALA A 246 3.52 -4.95 -18.80
C ALA A 246 3.73 -6.31 -18.12
N GLU A 247 4.87 -6.54 -17.48
CA GLU A 247 5.18 -7.76 -16.75
C GLU A 247 4.65 -7.70 -15.32
N ALA A 248 4.13 -8.81 -14.83
CA ALA A 248 3.85 -8.99 -13.40
C ALA A 248 5.15 -9.20 -12.62
N LEU A 249 5.16 -8.76 -11.37
CA LEU A 249 6.26 -9.01 -10.45
C LEU A 249 5.95 -10.20 -9.54
N GLY A 250 6.88 -11.14 -9.44
CA GLY A 250 6.71 -12.35 -8.63
C GLY A 250 8.00 -12.86 -8.01
N GLU A 251 7.90 -14.01 -7.32
CA GLU A 251 9.06 -14.70 -6.72
C GLU A 251 9.94 -15.39 -7.78
N ARG A 252 9.35 -15.77 -8.92
CA ARG A 252 10.02 -16.48 -10.03
C ARG A 252 9.44 -16.02 -11.35
N CYS A 253 10.27 -16.03 -12.39
CA CYS A 253 9.80 -15.83 -13.76
C CYS A 253 8.81 -16.93 -14.19
N GLY A 254 7.82 -16.56 -14.98
CA GLY A 254 6.79 -17.51 -15.44
C GLY A 254 5.63 -16.81 -16.15
N THR A 255 4.45 -17.40 -16.01
CA THR A 255 3.20 -16.85 -16.57
C THR A 255 2.12 -16.90 -15.51
N LEU A 256 1.36 -15.82 -15.39
CA LEU A 256 0.13 -15.71 -14.62
C LEU A 256 -1.04 -15.36 -15.55
N TYR A 257 -2.25 -15.46 -15.02
CA TYR A 257 -3.47 -15.10 -15.75
C TYR A 257 -4.23 -14.05 -14.96
N VAL A 258 -4.73 -13.03 -15.65
CA VAL A 258 -5.46 -11.92 -15.03
C VAL A 258 -6.96 -12.19 -15.08
N HIS A 259 -7.64 -11.99 -13.96
CA HIS A 259 -9.09 -12.06 -13.83
C HIS A 259 -9.63 -10.71 -13.36
N GLY A 260 -10.62 -10.17 -14.10
CA GLY A 260 -11.19 -8.86 -13.79
C GLY A 260 -10.46 -7.71 -14.47
N GLY A 261 -10.67 -6.49 -13.99
CA GLY A 261 -10.09 -5.27 -14.54
C GLY A 261 -10.18 -4.10 -13.55
N GLY A 262 -9.57 -2.97 -13.92
CA GLY A 262 -9.52 -1.77 -13.07
C GLY A 262 -8.58 -1.93 -11.86
N THR A 263 -8.90 -1.27 -10.75
CA THR A 263 -8.08 -1.25 -9.53
C THR A 263 -8.19 -2.51 -8.67
N GLY A 264 -9.06 -3.47 -9.02
CA GLY A 264 -9.28 -4.70 -8.23
C GLY A 264 -9.07 -5.97 -9.05
N ALA A 265 -8.21 -5.95 -10.07
CA ALA A 265 -7.88 -7.13 -10.86
C ALA A 265 -7.06 -8.11 -10.04
N MET A 266 -7.40 -9.40 -10.10
CA MET A 266 -6.70 -10.47 -9.40
C MET A 266 -5.88 -11.31 -10.37
N VAL A 267 -4.73 -11.81 -9.91
CA VAL A 267 -3.89 -12.73 -10.65
C VAL A 267 -4.03 -14.16 -10.13
N SER A 268 -3.92 -15.13 -11.03
CA SER A 268 -4.07 -16.56 -10.75
C SER A 268 -3.14 -17.38 -11.62
N THR A 269 -2.78 -18.58 -11.18
CA THR A 269 -2.09 -19.59 -12.02
C THR A 269 -3.05 -20.40 -12.88
N ALA A 270 -4.37 -20.30 -12.64
CA ALA A 270 -5.37 -20.98 -13.46
C ALA A 270 -5.50 -20.27 -14.82
N PRO A 271 -5.48 -20.99 -15.95
CA PRO A 271 -5.63 -20.39 -17.27
C PRO A 271 -6.90 -19.54 -17.38
N SER A 272 -6.72 -18.31 -17.86
CA SER A 272 -7.79 -17.39 -18.24
C SER A 272 -7.54 -16.87 -19.66
N ALA A 273 -8.35 -15.92 -20.11
CA ALA A 273 -8.28 -15.45 -21.48
C ALA A 273 -6.94 -14.80 -21.87
N GLU A 274 -6.24 -14.14 -20.92
CA GLU A 274 -5.01 -13.40 -21.22
C GLU A 274 -3.86 -13.76 -20.27
N PRO A 275 -2.80 -14.42 -20.80
CA PRO A 275 -1.60 -14.69 -20.03
C PRO A 275 -0.74 -13.42 -19.90
N VAL A 276 -0.14 -13.23 -18.72
CA VAL A 276 0.80 -12.16 -18.42
C VAL A 276 2.15 -12.75 -18.05
N ALA A 277 3.22 -12.25 -18.65
CA ALA A 277 4.58 -12.64 -18.28
C ALA A 277 4.90 -12.18 -16.86
N VAL A 278 5.55 -13.04 -16.09
CA VAL A 278 6.04 -12.74 -14.75
C VAL A 278 7.56 -12.64 -14.81
N THR A 279 8.08 -11.54 -14.28
CA THR A 279 9.52 -11.38 -14.00
C THR A 279 9.74 -11.22 -12.50
N THR A 280 10.99 -11.33 -12.06
CA THR A 280 11.40 -10.91 -10.71
C THR A 280 12.04 -9.53 -10.78
N ILE A 281 12.04 -8.79 -9.67
CA ILE A 281 12.77 -7.52 -9.61
C ILE A 281 14.27 -7.76 -9.85
N ASP A 282 14.82 -8.85 -9.33
CA ASP A 282 16.23 -9.21 -9.52
C ASP A 282 16.57 -9.49 -10.98
N ASP A 283 15.70 -10.20 -11.71
CA ASP A 283 15.89 -10.46 -13.15
C ASP A 283 15.71 -9.18 -13.98
N TYR A 284 14.73 -8.35 -13.65
CA TYR A 284 14.52 -7.06 -14.29
C TYR A 284 15.74 -6.14 -14.12
N VAL A 285 16.24 -5.98 -12.90
CA VAL A 285 17.41 -5.18 -12.57
C VAL A 285 18.64 -5.66 -13.37
N ARG A 286 18.81 -6.97 -13.50
CA ARG A 286 19.91 -7.56 -14.26
C ARG A 286 19.74 -7.34 -15.76
N ARG A 287 18.55 -7.55 -16.30
CA ARG A 287 18.23 -7.41 -17.74
C ARG A 287 18.38 -5.96 -18.22
N GLU A 288 17.91 -5.02 -17.41
CA GLU A 288 18.01 -3.59 -17.72
C GLU A 288 19.36 -2.97 -17.29
N ALA A 289 20.31 -3.80 -16.80
CA ALA A 289 21.63 -3.38 -16.32
C ALA A 289 21.56 -2.20 -15.32
N LEU A 290 20.60 -2.24 -14.39
CA LEU A 290 20.43 -1.16 -13.43
C LEU A 290 21.52 -1.22 -12.35
N GLU A 291 22.27 -0.15 -12.21
CA GLU A 291 23.40 -0.07 -11.28
C GLU A 291 22.98 0.27 -9.86
N ARG A 292 21.78 0.81 -9.67
CA ARG A 292 21.21 1.14 -8.36
C ARG A 292 19.68 1.16 -8.43
N ILE A 293 19.04 0.90 -7.27
CA ILE A 293 17.63 1.15 -6.98
C ILE A 293 17.58 1.85 -5.62
N ASP A 294 16.88 2.98 -5.55
CA ASP A 294 16.84 3.83 -4.36
C ASP A 294 15.50 3.78 -3.64
N PHE A 295 14.44 3.47 -4.37
CA PHE A 295 13.09 3.40 -3.82
C PHE A 295 12.28 2.30 -4.52
N ILE A 296 11.52 1.52 -3.74
CA ILE A 296 10.57 0.53 -4.26
C ILE A 296 9.21 0.77 -3.60
N LYS A 297 8.20 1.07 -4.42
CA LYS A 297 6.78 1.02 -4.00
C LYS A 297 6.17 -0.27 -4.53
N MET A 298 5.33 -0.92 -3.71
CA MET A 298 4.51 -2.06 -4.14
C MET A 298 3.08 -1.90 -3.67
N ASP A 299 2.18 -1.99 -4.66
CA ASP A 299 0.74 -2.02 -4.49
C ASP A 299 0.17 -2.87 -5.63
N ILE A 300 0.21 -4.21 -5.45
CA ILE A 300 0.04 -5.23 -6.51
C ILE A 300 -0.93 -6.33 -6.13
N GLU A 301 -2.00 -5.93 -5.46
CA GLU A 301 -3.20 -6.72 -5.22
C GLU A 301 -2.93 -8.10 -4.56
N GLY A 302 -2.00 -8.13 -3.57
CA GLY A 302 -1.68 -9.32 -2.76
C GLY A 302 -0.50 -10.14 -3.24
N SER A 303 0.22 -9.66 -4.27
CA SER A 303 1.47 -10.28 -4.76
C SER A 303 2.74 -9.71 -4.12
N GLU A 304 2.62 -8.78 -3.15
CA GLU A 304 3.75 -8.06 -2.53
C GLU A 304 4.79 -9.00 -1.93
N THR A 305 4.35 -10.02 -1.19
CA THR A 305 5.26 -11.00 -0.59
C THR A 305 6.06 -11.77 -1.64
N ALA A 306 5.43 -12.17 -2.75
CA ALA A 306 6.09 -12.88 -3.84
C ALA A 306 7.09 -11.95 -4.57
N ALA A 307 6.69 -10.71 -4.87
CA ALA A 307 7.55 -9.73 -5.52
C ALA A 307 8.75 -9.34 -4.64
N LEU A 308 8.56 -9.18 -3.32
CA LEU A 308 9.65 -8.93 -2.37
C LEU A 308 10.66 -10.08 -2.35
N ARG A 309 10.21 -11.35 -2.37
CA ARG A 309 11.11 -12.50 -2.46
C ARG A 309 11.90 -12.51 -3.77
N GLY A 310 11.27 -12.11 -4.88
CA GLY A 310 11.92 -11.92 -6.17
C GLY A 310 12.80 -10.68 -6.27
N ALA A 311 12.91 -9.89 -5.20
CA ALA A 311 13.77 -8.72 -5.08
C ALA A 311 14.94 -8.93 -4.09
N THR A 312 15.15 -10.16 -3.61
CA THR A 312 16.06 -10.43 -2.49
C THR A 312 17.50 -9.95 -2.75
N ASP A 313 18.04 -10.15 -3.95
CA ASP A 313 19.40 -9.73 -4.30
C ASP A 313 19.47 -8.21 -4.49
N THR A 314 18.44 -7.60 -5.08
CA THR A 314 18.28 -6.14 -5.21
C THR A 314 18.25 -5.47 -3.83
N LEU A 315 17.46 -6.02 -2.89
CA LEU A 315 17.37 -5.51 -1.51
C LEU A 315 18.71 -5.61 -0.79
N ARG A 316 19.41 -6.72 -0.93
CA ARG A 316 20.75 -6.92 -0.32
C ARG A 316 21.80 -5.99 -0.90
N ARG A 317 21.76 -5.80 -2.21
CA ARG A 317 22.76 -5.02 -2.93
C ARG A 317 22.59 -3.52 -2.73
N PHE A 318 21.36 -3.01 -2.85
CA PHE A 318 21.11 -1.58 -2.94
C PHE A 318 20.45 -0.99 -1.69
N ARG A 319 19.80 -1.81 -0.86
CA ARG A 319 19.07 -1.38 0.35
C ARG A 319 18.14 -0.19 0.08
N PRO A 320 17.28 -0.27 -0.95
CA PRO A 320 16.38 0.84 -1.31
C PRO A 320 15.44 1.19 -0.16
N LYS A 321 14.96 2.41 -0.12
CA LYS A 321 13.78 2.79 0.67
C LYS A 321 12.58 1.98 0.17
N LEU A 322 11.73 1.52 1.09
CA LEU A 322 10.56 0.70 0.74
C LEU A 322 9.27 1.41 1.17
N ALA A 323 8.23 1.30 0.32
CA ALA A 323 6.85 1.68 0.61
C ALA A 323 5.93 0.57 0.09
N ILE A 324 5.50 -0.33 0.98
CA ILE A 324 4.83 -1.59 0.62
C ILE A 324 3.41 -1.62 1.20
N SER A 325 2.41 -1.84 0.37
CA SER A 325 1.02 -1.98 0.78
C SER A 325 0.80 -3.25 1.61
N LEU A 326 0.07 -3.12 2.73
CA LEU A 326 -0.16 -4.19 3.72
C LEU A 326 -1.64 -4.57 3.88
N TYR A 327 -2.50 -4.18 2.96
CA TYR A 327 -3.95 -4.29 3.16
C TYR A 327 -4.65 -5.34 2.28
N HIS A 328 -4.00 -5.86 1.25
CA HIS A 328 -4.61 -6.78 0.32
C HIS A 328 -4.91 -8.15 0.94
N ARG A 329 -4.01 -8.67 1.75
CA ARG A 329 -4.20 -9.91 2.50
C ARG A 329 -4.15 -9.62 4.00
N PRO A 330 -5.02 -10.25 4.82
CA PRO A 330 -5.02 -10.03 6.26
C PRO A 330 -3.65 -10.25 6.92
N VAL A 331 -2.89 -11.23 6.44
CA VAL A 331 -1.59 -11.62 6.97
C VAL A 331 -0.45 -10.65 6.62
N ASP A 332 -0.60 -9.86 5.56
CA ASP A 332 0.45 -8.94 5.08
C ASP A 332 0.83 -7.91 6.15
N LEU A 333 -0.13 -7.55 7.03
CA LEU A 333 0.10 -6.61 8.12
C LEU A 333 1.26 -7.01 9.06
N TRP A 334 1.54 -8.30 9.21
CA TRP A 334 2.66 -8.79 10.05
C TRP A 334 3.68 -9.62 9.28
N GLN A 335 3.29 -10.37 8.25
CA GLN A 335 4.23 -11.23 7.51
C GLN A 335 5.24 -10.41 6.72
N ILE A 336 4.82 -9.33 6.07
CA ILE A 336 5.72 -8.48 5.29
C ILE A 336 6.73 -7.75 6.19
N PRO A 337 6.34 -7.05 7.28
CA PRO A 337 7.31 -6.45 8.20
C PRO A 337 8.30 -7.45 8.78
N LEU A 338 7.83 -8.63 9.19
CA LEU A 338 8.69 -9.68 9.74
C LEU A 338 9.64 -10.27 8.69
N TRP A 339 9.18 -10.40 7.44
CA TRP A 339 10.04 -10.86 6.36
C TRP A 339 11.14 -9.83 6.05
N VAL A 340 10.81 -8.54 5.96
CA VAL A 340 11.81 -7.48 5.75
C VAL A 340 12.84 -7.44 6.87
N ASP A 341 12.41 -7.54 8.14
CA ASP A 341 13.30 -7.64 9.30
C ASP A 341 14.23 -8.85 9.23
N SER A 342 13.68 -10.00 8.78
CA SER A 342 14.44 -11.27 8.68
C SER A 342 15.59 -11.25 7.68
N LEU A 343 15.63 -10.27 6.76
CA LEU A 343 16.75 -10.10 5.82
C LEU A 343 18.06 -9.69 6.54
N GLY A 344 17.97 -9.15 7.76
CA GLY A 344 19.13 -8.72 8.54
C GLY A 344 19.88 -7.54 7.93
N LEU A 345 19.23 -6.70 7.12
CA LEU A 345 19.83 -5.59 6.38
C LEU A 345 19.83 -4.26 7.15
N GLY A 346 19.40 -4.25 8.41
CA GLY A 346 19.35 -3.06 9.24
C GLY A 346 18.20 -2.10 8.91
N TYR A 347 17.14 -2.59 8.28
CA TYR A 347 15.95 -1.77 8.01
C TYR A 347 15.27 -1.34 9.31
N ARG A 348 14.99 -0.05 9.43
CA ARG A 348 14.06 0.51 10.41
C ARG A 348 12.67 0.55 9.78
N LEU A 349 11.68 0.00 10.49
CA LEU A 349 10.33 -0.20 9.99
C LEU A 349 9.37 0.83 10.59
N TYR A 350 8.53 1.38 9.73
CA TYR A 350 7.48 2.35 10.09
C TYR A 350 6.17 1.96 9.42
N LEU A 351 5.07 2.36 10.02
CA LEU A 351 3.73 2.11 9.48
C LEU A 351 2.96 3.43 9.39
N ASP A 352 2.29 3.64 8.26
CA ASP A 352 1.31 4.71 8.12
C ASP A 352 0.05 4.21 7.40
N HIS A 353 -0.99 5.02 7.46
CA HIS A 353 -2.29 4.67 6.95
C HIS A 353 -2.98 5.91 6.36
N TYR A 354 -3.66 5.75 5.20
CA TYR A 354 -4.05 6.88 4.35
C TYR A 354 -5.53 6.96 4.02
N THR A 355 -6.38 6.13 4.67
CA THR A 355 -7.85 6.18 4.51
C THR A 355 -8.57 6.10 5.85
N ILE A 356 -9.90 6.10 5.80
CA ILE A 356 -10.73 5.96 7.00
C ILE A 356 -11.12 4.51 7.30
N HIS A 357 -10.80 3.58 6.40
CA HIS A 357 -11.04 2.13 6.55
C HIS A 357 -9.71 1.35 6.50
N LEU A 358 -9.69 0.09 6.01
CA LEU A 358 -8.50 -0.77 6.08
C LEU A 358 -7.51 -0.60 4.94
N GLU A 359 -7.96 -0.06 3.84
CA GLU A 359 -7.17 0.12 2.62
C GLU A 359 -6.09 1.19 2.82
N GLU A 360 -5.10 1.19 1.97
CA GLU A 360 -4.02 2.18 1.94
C GLU A 360 -3.17 2.20 3.23
N THR A 361 -2.96 1.02 3.82
CA THR A 361 -1.97 0.83 4.89
C THR A 361 -0.62 0.51 4.27
N VAL A 362 0.42 1.28 4.61
CA VAL A 362 1.75 1.18 3.99
C VAL A 362 2.83 0.94 5.03
N LEU A 363 3.65 -0.10 4.81
CA LEU A 363 4.93 -0.29 5.48
C LEU A 363 5.98 0.60 4.82
N TYR A 364 6.68 1.36 5.61
CA TYR A 364 7.89 2.07 5.20
C TYR A 364 9.12 1.44 5.82
N ALA A 365 10.19 1.30 5.04
CA ALA A 365 11.44 0.78 5.56
C ALA A 365 12.63 1.57 4.98
N VAL A 366 13.61 1.86 5.83
CA VAL A 366 14.86 2.52 5.46
C VAL A 366 16.03 1.85 6.17
N ALA A 367 17.06 1.48 5.42
CA ALA A 367 18.34 0.99 5.95
C ALA A 367 19.31 2.17 6.12
N HIS A 368 20.16 2.11 7.13
CA HIS A 368 21.23 3.08 7.39
C HIS A 368 22.58 2.49 7.08
#